data_4207c7b33654e7bed1ea91de78bb01fa
#
_entry.id   4207c7b33654e7bed1ea91de78bb01fa
#
_cell.length_a   1.000
_cell.length_b   1.000
_cell.length_c   1.000
_cell.angle_alpha   90.00
_cell.angle_beta   90.00
_cell.angle_gamma   90.00
#
_symmetry.space_group_name_H-M   'P 1'
#
loop_
_entity.id
_entity.type
_entity.pdbx_description
1 polymer ?
#
loop_
_entity_poly.entity_id
_entity_poly.type
_entity_poly.pdbx_seq_one_letter_code
_entity_poly.pdbx_strand_id
1 'polypeptide(L)'
;MKTSVPSQMKAAAIDRFGGPEVLGTKTVPVPQVGLGEVLIQVETAGIGQWDPAERAGEMEGYKPGSKASFPYVLGTDGAGTVVALGEGVKNLKVGDKVYAFGFLNEKGGFYAEYTAVRAADTAPVPKGLSAEQAGVLAADGITALQGVEDTLKVGQGTTLLVYGASGGVGHLAVQLAKRLGAKVLAVASGADGVELMKKLGADKAVDGRSDDVAKAVRDFAPDGLDAALVLAGGDKVNELLKAVVKKGGHIAFPNGVEPAPKGPEGVKATAYNGEANPKVLGRLNSLIESGPFHVEVSKVYRLDEVSRAHEAVGKHHLGKLALRIH
;
A
#
# COMPACT_ATOMS: atom_id res chain seq x y z
N MET A 1 13.84 -10.03 -29.96
CA MET A 1 13.92 -8.69 -30.59
C MET A 1 14.04 -7.67 -29.47
N LYS A 2 15.03 -6.77 -29.47
CA LYS A 2 15.06 -5.63 -28.54
C LYS A 2 13.95 -4.67 -28.99
N THR A 3 12.82 -4.65 -28.32
CA THR A 3 11.81 -3.61 -28.51
C THR A 3 12.48 -2.29 -28.11
N SER A 4 12.67 -1.40 -29.09
CA SER A 4 13.19 -0.05 -28.80
C SER A 4 12.16 0.69 -27.94
N VAL A 5 12.61 1.29 -26.84
CA VAL A 5 11.77 2.16 -26.01
C VAL A 5 11.34 3.36 -26.87
N PRO A 6 10.03 3.67 -26.96
CA PRO A 6 9.56 4.81 -27.74
C PRO A 6 9.96 6.15 -27.07
N SER A 7 9.94 7.23 -27.82
CA SER A 7 10.21 8.58 -27.27
C SER A 7 8.99 9.20 -26.54
N GLN A 8 7.79 8.69 -26.83
CA GLN A 8 6.51 9.16 -26.29
C GLN A 8 5.71 7.99 -25.78
N MET A 9 4.86 8.22 -24.77
CA MET A 9 4.01 7.22 -24.13
C MET A 9 2.64 7.79 -23.80
N LYS A 10 1.67 6.92 -23.60
CA LYS A 10 0.38 7.28 -22.98
C LYS A 10 0.52 7.27 -21.46
N ALA A 11 -0.09 8.27 -20.83
CA ALA A 11 -0.17 8.39 -19.38
C ALA A 11 -1.50 9.01 -18.95
N ALA A 12 -2.00 8.67 -17.78
CA ALA A 12 -3.03 9.44 -17.13
C ALA A 12 -2.34 10.55 -16.31
N ALA A 13 -2.60 11.80 -16.71
CA ALA A 13 -1.92 12.96 -16.16
C ALA A 13 -2.88 14.13 -15.97
N ILE A 14 -2.46 15.10 -15.14
CA ILE A 14 -3.16 16.34 -14.88
C ILE A 14 -2.34 17.54 -15.35
N ASP A 15 -3.02 18.62 -15.82
CA ASP A 15 -2.39 19.90 -16.19
C ASP A 15 -2.51 20.94 -15.08
N ARG A 16 -3.29 20.66 -14.07
CA ARG A 16 -3.51 21.46 -12.87
C ARG A 16 -4.04 20.58 -11.76
N PHE A 17 -3.89 20.98 -10.53
CA PHE A 17 -4.56 20.34 -9.40
C PHE A 17 -6.08 20.52 -9.47
N GLY A 18 -6.83 19.57 -8.89
CA GLY A 18 -8.30 19.63 -8.88
C GLY A 18 -8.97 18.31 -8.54
N GLY A 19 -10.25 18.22 -8.84
CA GLY A 19 -11.06 17.01 -8.66
C GLY A 19 -10.77 15.93 -9.69
N PRO A 20 -11.51 14.80 -9.67
CA PRO A 20 -11.29 13.69 -10.60
C PRO A 20 -11.34 14.09 -12.09
N GLU A 21 -12.07 15.15 -12.41
CA GLU A 21 -12.26 15.68 -13.77
C GLU A 21 -10.98 16.20 -14.43
N VAL A 22 -9.92 16.50 -13.64
CA VAL A 22 -8.64 16.97 -14.21
C VAL A 22 -7.78 15.82 -14.74
N LEU A 23 -8.12 14.56 -14.39
CA LEU A 23 -7.43 13.37 -14.88
C LEU A 23 -7.86 13.03 -16.30
N GLY A 24 -6.88 12.83 -17.17
CA GLY A 24 -7.11 12.42 -18.54
C GLY A 24 -5.90 11.71 -19.16
N THR A 25 -6.16 10.90 -20.17
CA THR A 25 -5.08 10.24 -20.92
C THR A 25 -4.40 11.25 -21.84
N LYS A 26 -3.08 11.34 -21.75
CA LYS A 26 -2.21 12.25 -22.50
C LYS A 26 -1.04 11.49 -23.14
N THR A 27 -0.46 12.10 -24.15
CA THR A 27 0.84 11.68 -24.70
C THR A 27 1.90 12.55 -24.05
N VAL A 28 2.85 11.91 -23.39
CA VAL A 28 3.97 12.57 -22.69
C VAL A 28 5.30 11.90 -23.06
N PRO A 29 6.43 12.59 -22.90
CA PRO A 29 7.74 11.95 -23.13
C PRO A 29 7.96 10.76 -22.20
N VAL A 30 8.62 9.71 -22.71
CA VAL A 30 9.12 8.62 -21.85
C VAL A 30 10.26 9.16 -20.98
N PRO A 31 10.25 8.94 -19.65
CA PRO A 31 11.28 9.47 -18.76
C PRO A 31 12.64 8.85 -19.06
N GLN A 32 13.69 9.66 -19.00
CA GLN A 32 15.07 9.19 -19.15
C GLN A 32 15.55 8.52 -17.85
N VAL A 33 16.21 7.39 -18.02
CA VAL A 33 16.80 6.63 -16.91
C VAL A 33 18.05 7.34 -16.42
N GLY A 34 18.11 7.64 -15.14
CA GLY A 34 19.27 8.21 -14.46
C GLY A 34 20.17 7.16 -13.81
N LEU A 35 21.21 7.64 -13.10
CA LEU A 35 22.12 6.81 -12.31
C LEU A 35 21.33 6.06 -11.23
N GLY A 36 21.50 4.74 -11.14
CA GLY A 36 20.83 3.89 -10.14
C GLY A 36 19.34 3.68 -10.36
N GLU A 37 18.79 4.09 -11.51
CA GLU A 37 17.37 3.92 -11.86
C GLU A 37 17.13 2.78 -12.85
N VAL A 38 15.90 2.32 -12.93
CA VAL A 38 15.41 1.40 -13.94
C VAL A 38 14.21 2.00 -14.65
N LEU A 39 14.06 1.74 -15.94
CA LEU A 39 12.84 2.01 -16.70
C LEU A 39 11.96 0.76 -16.68
N ILE A 40 10.76 0.91 -16.19
CA ILE A 40 9.77 -0.15 -16.14
C ILE A 40 8.70 0.13 -17.20
N GLN A 41 8.44 -0.82 -18.08
CA GLN A 41 7.22 -0.87 -18.87
C GLN A 41 6.12 -1.38 -17.95
N VAL A 42 5.19 -0.48 -17.57
CA VAL A 42 4.18 -0.75 -16.56
C VAL A 42 3.04 -1.59 -17.15
N GLU A 43 2.67 -2.65 -16.46
CA GLU A 43 1.51 -3.49 -16.80
C GLU A 43 0.29 -3.12 -15.94
N THR A 44 0.53 -2.91 -14.64
CA THR A 44 -0.52 -2.58 -13.66
C THR A 44 0.02 -1.59 -12.64
N ALA A 45 -0.79 -0.60 -12.29
CA ALA A 45 -0.53 0.36 -11.22
C ALA A 45 -1.58 0.25 -10.10
N GLY A 46 -1.17 0.45 -8.86
CA GLY A 46 -2.06 0.54 -7.71
C GLY A 46 -2.71 1.93 -7.62
N ILE A 47 -3.93 1.99 -7.08
CA ILE A 47 -4.61 3.25 -6.78
C ILE A 47 -4.70 3.38 -5.25
N GLY A 48 -3.98 4.34 -4.70
CA GLY A 48 -3.87 4.56 -3.25
C GLY A 48 -4.90 5.57 -2.72
N GLN A 49 -5.16 5.50 -1.42
CA GLN A 49 -6.03 6.47 -0.73
C GLN A 49 -5.46 7.89 -0.73
N TRP A 50 -4.15 8.04 -0.92
CA TRP A 50 -3.47 9.34 -1.03
C TRP A 50 -3.48 9.94 -2.43
N ASP A 51 -3.73 9.16 -3.48
CA ASP A 51 -3.73 9.65 -4.86
C ASP A 51 -4.74 10.78 -5.12
N PRO A 52 -5.96 10.77 -4.53
CA PRO A 52 -6.85 11.93 -4.57
C PRO A 52 -6.28 13.21 -3.95
N ALA A 53 -5.55 13.10 -2.83
CA ALA A 53 -4.91 14.24 -2.16
C ALA A 53 -3.72 14.76 -2.99
N GLU A 54 -2.91 13.86 -3.57
CA GLU A 54 -1.84 14.20 -4.50
C GLU A 54 -2.39 14.94 -5.73
N ARG A 55 -3.46 14.41 -6.35
CA ARG A 55 -4.16 15.06 -7.46
C ARG A 55 -4.71 16.44 -7.09
N ALA A 56 -5.20 16.62 -5.87
CA ALA A 56 -5.75 17.89 -5.38
C ALA A 56 -4.66 18.93 -5.04
N GLY A 57 -3.38 18.54 -5.00
CA GLY A 57 -2.25 19.39 -4.64
C GLY A 57 -1.96 19.45 -3.13
N GLU A 58 -2.66 18.66 -2.33
CA GLU A 58 -2.48 18.63 -0.87
C GLU A 58 -1.12 18.02 -0.46
N MET A 59 -0.46 17.32 -1.38
CA MET A 59 0.87 16.73 -1.17
C MET A 59 2.02 17.62 -1.68
N GLU A 60 1.71 18.82 -2.23
CA GLU A 60 2.75 19.72 -2.72
C GLU A 60 3.63 20.22 -1.57
N GLY A 61 4.94 20.10 -1.73
CA GLY A 61 5.90 20.41 -0.67
C GLY A 61 6.05 19.35 0.42
N TYR A 62 5.35 18.21 0.34
CA TYR A 62 5.52 17.10 1.29
C TYR A 62 6.98 16.59 1.31
N LYS A 63 7.61 16.52 0.15
CA LYS A 63 9.07 16.37 0.05
C LYS A 63 9.71 17.75 -0.12
N PRO A 64 10.73 18.12 0.68
CA PRO A 64 11.41 19.40 0.53
C PRO A 64 11.92 19.63 -0.91
N GLY A 65 11.51 20.73 -1.52
CA GLY A 65 11.92 21.11 -2.88
C GLY A 65 11.11 20.48 -4.00
N SER A 66 10.21 19.53 -3.71
CA SER A 66 9.33 18.96 -4.74
C SER A 66 8.27 19.98 -5.16
N LYS A 67 8.16 20.21 -6.47
CA LYS A 67 7.06 20.96 -7.10
C LYS A 67 6.53 20.12 -8.26
N ALA A 68 5.21 20.09 -8.39
CA ALA A 68 4.60 19.45 -9.54
C ALA A 68 5.01 20.15 -10.84
N SER A 69 5.46 19.38 -11.81
CA SER A 69 5.68 19.84 -13.19
C SER A 69 4.57 19.27 -14.05
N PHE A 70 3.81 20.15 -14.69
CA PHE A 70 2.70 19.74 -15.54
C PHE A 70 3.13 19.52 -17.00
N PRO A 71 2.56 18.53 -17.72
CA PRO A 71 1.58 17.55 -17.22
C PRO A 71 2.19 16.63 -16.16
N TYR A 72 1.47 16.46 -15.02
CA TYR A 72 1.92 15.66 -13.89
C TYR A 72 1.28 14.28 -13.92
N VAL A 73 2.10 13.23 -13.95
CA VAL A 73 1.68 11.81 -13.98
C VAL A 73 1.68 11.27 -12.56
N LEU A 74 0.50 10.86 -12.07
CA LEU A 74 0.35 10.28 -10.74
C LEU A 74 0.69 8.79 -10.69
N GLY A 75 0.53 8.20 -9.50
CA GLY A 75 0.65 6.77 -9.26
C GLY A 75 1.90 6.41 -8.49
N THR A 76 1.71 5.89 -7.28
CA THR A 76 2.79 5.64 -6.31
C THR A 76 3.45 4.29 -6.48
N ASP A 77 2.72 3.27 -6.91
CA ASP A 77 3.23 1.91 -7.04
C ASP A 77 2.67 1.20 -8.28
N GLY A 78 3.40 0.20 -8.72
CA GLY A 78 3.01 -0.61 -9.88
C GLY A 78 3.96 -1.77 -10.12
N ALA A 79 3.62 -2.57 -11.12
CA ALA A 79 4.41 -3.69 -11.59
C ALA A 79 4.51 -3.70 -13.13
N GLY A 80 5.58 -4.31 -13.62
CA GLY A 80 5.83 -4.41 -15.05
C GLY A 80 7.15 -5.08 -15.36
N THR A 81 7.71 -4.77 -16.52
CA THR A 81 8.95 -5.35 -17.02
C THR A 81 10.04 -4.29 -17.10
N VAL A 82 11.24 -4.58 -16.60
CA VAL A 82 12.41 -3.72 -16.78
C VAL A 82 12.80 -3.71 -18.26
N VAL A 83 12.86 -2.53 -18.87
CA VAL A 83 13.21 -2.35 -20.30
C VAL A 83 14.52 -1.59 -20.51
N ALA A 84 14.97 -0.82 -19.51
CA ALA A 84 16.29 -0.19 -19.52
C ALA A 84 16.85 -0.06 -18.10
N LEU A 85 18.17 0.04 -18.01
CA LEU A 85 18.91 0.18 -16.75
C LEU A 85 19.77 1.43 -16.82
N GLY A 86 19.76 2.22 -15.77
CA GLY A 86 20.73 3.29 -15.57
C GLY A 86 22.08 2.78 -15.10
N GLU A 87 23.09 3.62 -15.21
CA GLU A 87 24.43 3.30 -14.71
C GLU A 87 24.38 2.95 -13.20
N GLY A 88 25.19 1.96 -12.81
CA GLY A 88 25.31 1.53 -11.42
C GLY A 88 24.28 0.47 -10.97
N VAL A 89 23.26 0.16 -11.75
CA VAL A 89 22.30 -0.92 -11.42
C VAL A 89 22.96 -2.29 -11.67
N LYS A 90 23.00 -3.13 -10.61
CA LYS A 90 23.66 -4.45 -10.67
C LYS A 90 22.73 -5.61 -10.27
N ASN A 91 21.65 -5.31 -9.59
CA ASN A 91 20.74 -6.31 -8.99
C ASN A 91 19.52 -6.63 -9.85
N LEU A 92 19.34 -5.95 -10.98
CA LEU A 92 18.24 -6.15 -11.93
C LEU A 92 18.80 -6.22 -13.36
N LYS A 93 18.04 -6.81 -14.27
CA LYS A 93 18.36 -6.90 -15.71
C LYS A 93 17.12 -6.61 -16.56
N VAL A 94 17.35 -6.22 -17.80
CA VAL A 94 16.28 -6.07 -18.80
C VAL A 94 15.54 -7.40 -18.97
N GLY A 95 14.21 -7.33 -18.93
CA GLY A 95 13.32 -8.48 -19.00
C GLY A 95 12.85 -8.98 -17.63
N ASP A 96 13.39 -8.49 -16.51
CA ASP A 96 12.91 -8.86 -15.19
C ASP A 96 11.49 -8.32 -14.96
N LYS A 97 10.61 -9.20 -14.46
CA LYS A 97 9.29 -8.81 -13.94
C LYS A 97 9.47 -8.28 -12.53
N VAL A 98 9.06 -7.04 -12.33
CA VAL A 98 9.30 -6.30 -11.09
C VAL A 98 8.04 -5.58 -10.61
N TYR A 99 8.01 -5.31 -9.31
CA TYR A 99 7.12 -4.33 -8.70
C TYR A 99 7.95 -3.26 -8.00
N ALA A 100 7.43 -2.05 -7.90
CA ALA A 100 8.21 -0.93 -7.40
C ALA A 100 7.34 0.12 -6.70
N PHE A 101 8.02 0.90 -5.85
CA PHE A 101 7.47 2.02 -5.10
C PHE A 101 8.12 3.33 -5.55
N GLY A 102 7.32 4.32 -5.92
CA GLY A 102 7.79 5.61 -6.43
C GLY A 102 6.92 6.77 -5.95
N PHE A 103 6.77 6.90 -4.63
CA PHE A 103 5.97 7.97 -4.03
C PHE A 103 6.51 9.36 -4.38
N LEU A 104 5.65 10.22 -4.94
CA LEU A 104 5.98 11.56 -5.42
C LEU A 104 7.22 11.55 -6.35
N ASN A 105 7.18 10.68 -7.34
CA ASN A 105 8.26 10.55 -8.32
C ASN A 105 8.27 11.76 -9.28
N GLU A 106 9.31 12.58 -9.22
CA GLU A 106 9.46 13.79 -10.03
C GLU A 106 9.50 13.52 -11.55
N LYS A 107 9.85 12.29 -11.95
CA LYS A 107 9.87 11.87 -13.36
C LYS A 107 8.53 11.31 -13.85
N GLY A 108 7.50 11.32 -13.01
CA GLY A 108 6.19 10.76 -13.27
C GLY A 108 5.98 9.38 -12.64
N GLY A 109 4.76 9.17 -12.15
CA GLY A 109 4.35 7.95 -11.45
C GLY A 109 3.97 6.80 -12.40
N PHE A 110 3.28 5.81 -11.82
CA PHE A 110 2.93 4.56 -12.48
C PHE A 110 1.69 4.61 -13.36
N TYR A 111 0.95 5.74 -13.40
CA TYR A 111 -0.21 5.86 -14.29
C TYR A 111 0.21 6.14 -15.75
N ALA A 112 1.24 5.43 -16.22
CA ALA A 112 1.83 5.60 -17.52
C ALA A 112 2.37 4.29 -18.08
N GLU A 113 2.57 4.21 -19.38
CA GLU A 113 3.16 3.03 -20.04
C GLU A 113 4.59 2.77 -19.59
N TYR A 114 5.32 3.80 -19.18
CA TYR A 114 6.70 3.67 -18.67
C TYR A 114 6.89 4.59 -17.46
N THR A 115 7.67 4.13 -16.49
CA THR A 115 8.14 4.95 -15.37
C THR A 115 9.61 4.67 -15.07
N ALA A 116 10.35 5.71 -14.69
CA ALA A 116 11.73 5.57 -14.23
C ALA A 116 11.76 5.69 -12.71
N VAL A 117 12.24 4.65 -12.03
CA VAL A 117 12.29 4.58 -10.56
C VAL A 117 13.66 4.09 -10.09
N ARG A 118 14.00 4.36 -8.84
CA ARG A 118 15.25 3.86 -8.26
C ARG A 118 15.24 2.33 -8.21
N ALA A 119 16.31 1.70 -8.64
CA ALA A 119 16.49 0.25 -8.52
C ALA A 119 16.44 -0.24 -7.05
N ALA A 120 16.76 0.63 -6.10
CA ALA A 120 16.68 0.36 -4.67
C ALA A 120 15.23 0.23 -4.16
N ASP A 121 14.25 0.83 -4.86
CA ASP A 121 12.82 0.79 -4.54
C ASP A 121 12.06 -0.23 -5.39
N THR A 122 12.81 -1.09 -6.08
CA THR A 122 12.29 -2.08 -7.04
C THR A 122 12.72 -3.49 -6.62
N ALA A 123 11.80 -4.44 -6.71
CA ALA A 123 12.09 -5.85 -6.44
C ALA A 123 11.45 -6.76 -7.49
N PRO A 124 12.00 -7.98 -7.70
CA PRO A 124 11.33 -9.00 -8.49
C PRO A 124 9.95 -9.31 -7.94
N VAL A 125 8.98 -9.54 -8.83
CA VAL A 125 7.64 -9.99 -8.43
C VAL A 125 7.75 -11.31 -7.68
N PRO A 126 7.16 -11.42 -6.45
CA PRO A 126 7.12 -12.67 -5.70
C PRO A 126 6.47 -13.80 -6.51
N LYS A 127 7.02 -15.00 -6.39
CA LYS A 127 6.45 -16.18 -7.05
C LYS A 127 5.00 -16.39 -6.62
N GLY A 128 4.14 -16.70 -7.59
CA GLY A 128 2.73 -16.99 -7.35
C GLY A 128 1.80 -15.79 -7.41
N LEU A 129 2.31 -14.57 -7.49
CA LEU A 129 1.48 -13.38 -7.71
C LEU A 129 1.29 -13.11 -9.21
N SER A 130 0.07 -12.70 -9.59
CA SER A 130 -0.23 -12.18 -10.92
C SER A 130 0.34 -10.76 -11.10
N ALA A 131 0.42 -10.27 -12.35
CA ALA A 131 0.82 -8.87 -12.62
C ALA A 131 -0.10 -7.85 -11.93
N GLU A 132 -1.41 -8.14 -11.87
CA GLU A 132 -2.38 -7.28 -11.19
C GLU A 132 -2.14 -7.24 -9.68
N GLN A 133 -1.89 -8.38 -9.06
CA GLN A 133 -1.57 -8.48 -7.64
C GLN A 133 -0.24 -7.78 -7.31
N ALA A 134 0.77 -7.97 -8.15
CA ALA A 134 2.05 -7.30 -7.98
C ALA A 134 1.96 -5.77 -8.14
N GLY A 135 1.10 -5.30 -9.06
CA GLY A 135 0.89 -3.88 -9.34
C GLY A 135 0.28 -3.08 -8.19
N VAL A 136 -0.35 -3.75 -7.23
CA VAL A 136 -0.99 -3.11 -6.06
C VAL A 136 -0.27 -3.43 -4.74
N LEU A 137 0.89 -4.10 -4.82
CA LEU A 137 1.58 -4.65 -3.65
C LEU A 137 2.51 -3.67 -2.95
N ALA A 138 3.27 -2.87 -3.71
CA ALA A 138 4.45 -2.21 -3.16
C ALA A 138 4.13 -1.29 -1.98
N ALA A 139 3.30 -0.27 -2.18
CA ALA A 139 2.99 0.71 -1.14
C ALA A 139 2.34 0.06 0.09
N ASP A 140 1.31 -0.75 -0.14
CA ASP A 140 0.52 -1.36 0.92
C ASP A 140 1.30 -2.47 1.65
N GLY A 141 2.07 -3.29 0.91
CA GLY A 141 2.88 -4.36 1.48
C GLY A 141 4.05 -3.85 2.33
N ILE A 142 4.75 -2.82 1.87
CA ILE A 142 5.80 -2.15 2.63
C ILE A 142 5.23 -1.54 3.91
N THR A 143 4.12 -0.82 3.81
CA THR A 143 3.44 -0.20 4.94
C THR A 143 2.95 -1.26 5.94
N ALA A 144 2.35 -2.36 5.47
CA ALA A 144 1.91 -3.47 6.31
C ALA A 144 3.09 -4.11 7.05
N LEU A 145 4.17 -4.45 6.34
CA LEU A 145 5.35 -5.08 6.92
C LEU A 145 6.00 -4.20 7.99
N GLN A 146 6.27 -2.94 7.67
CA GLN A 146 6.93 -2.03 8.60
C GLN A 146 6.04 -1.68 9.79
N GLY A 147 4.72 -1.68 9.63
CA GLY A 147 3.79 -1.55 10.74
C GLY A 147 3.86 -2.72 11.72
N VAL A 148 3.74 -3.95 11.22
CA VAL A 148 3.71 -5.13 12.08
C VAL A 148 5.09 -5.54 12.59
N GLU A 149 6.11 -5.54 11.75
CA GLU A 149 7.45 -6.05 12.12
C GLU A 149 8.34 -4.94 12.70
N ASP A 150 8.50 -3.81 11.99
CA ASP A 150 9.48 -2.80 12.38
C ASP A 150 8.97 -1.89 13.49
N THR A 151 7.67 -1.54 13.49
CA THR A 151 7.08 -0.61 14.47
C THR A 151 6.56 -1.35 15.68
N LEU A 152 5.64 -2.29 15.49
CA LEU A 152 4.98 -3.02 16.57
C LEU A 152 5.82 -4.16 17.15
N LYS A 153 6.87 -4.61 16.43
CA LYS A 153 7.71 -5.75 16.83
C LYS A 153 6.87 -7.02 17.06
N VAL A 154 5.88 -7.24 16.21
CA VAL A 154 5.01 -8.42 16.25
C VAL A 154 5.85 -9.70 16.11
N GLY A 155 5.57 -10.69 16.96
CA GLY A 155 6.23 -11.98 16.94
C GLY A 155 5.33 -13.08 17.50
N GLN A 156 5.94 -14.23 17.80
CA GLN A 156 5.24 -15.41 18.29
C GLN A 156 4.38 -15.10 19.53
N GLY A 157 3.08 -15.38 19.41
CA GLY A 157 2.12 -15.22 20.50
C GLY A 157 1.62 -13.80 20.75
N THR A 158 2.13 -12.78 20.07
CA THR A 158 1.64 -11.39 20.16
C THR A 158 0.16 -11.34 19.83
N THR A 159 -0.66 -10.77 20.73
CA THR A 159 -2.08 -10.48 20.47
C THR A 159 -2.20 -9.14 19.75
N LEU A 160 -2.58 -9.20 18.47
CA LEU A 160 -2.63 -8.03 17.58
C LEU A 160 -4.06 -7.73 17.15
N LEU A 161 -4.45 -6.46 17.28
CA LEU A 161 -5.61 -5.89 16.58
C LEU A 161 -5.14 -5.29 15.26
N VAL A 162 -5.80 -5.64 14.15
CA VAL A 162 -5.69 -4.91 12.88
C VAL A 162 -7.03 -4.20 12.64
N TYR A 163 -7.07 -2.88 12.81
CA TYR A 163 -8.25 -2.06 12.57
C TYR A 163 -8.22 -1.45 11.18
N GLY A 164 -9.26 -1.67 10.38
CA GLY A 164 -9.28 -1.40 8.94
C GLY A 164 -8.70 -2.57 8.12
N ALA A 165 -8.90 -3.78 8.63
CA ALA A 165 -8.27 -5.00 8.15
C ALA A 165 -8.64 -5.38 6.71
N SER A 166 -9.83 -5.02 6.21
CA SER A 166 -10.28 -5.38 4.85
C SER A 166 -9.77 -4.46 3.73
N GLY A 167 -9.07 -3.36 4.09
CA GLY A 167 -8.47 -2.44 3.11
C GLY A 167 -7.11 -2.90 2.57
N GLY A 168 -6.49 -2.04 1.73
CA GLY A 168 -5.23 -2.34 1.04
C GLY A 168 -4.10 -2.79 1.96
N VAL A 169 -3.72 -1.98 2.95
CA VAL A 169 -2.68 -2.33 3.92
C VAL A 169 -3.14 -3.46 4.84
N GLY A 170 -4.41 -3.42 5.27
CA GLY A 170 -4.91 -4.30 6.34
C GLY A 170 -4.92 -5.77 5.98
N HIS A 171 -5.38 -6.14 4.78
CA HIS A 171 -5.47 -7.54 4.37
C HIS A 171 -4.09 -8.19 4.20
N LEU A 172 -3.06 -7.39 3.87
CA LEU A 172 -1.68 -7.83 3.83
C LEU A 172 -1.09 -7.95 5.24
N ALA A 173 -1.38 -6.96 6.12
CA ALA A 173 -0.90 -6.94 7.50
C ALA A 173 -1.40 -8.16 8.30
N VAL A 174 -2.65 -8.58 8.12
CA VAL A 174 -3.20 -9.80 8.75
C VAL A 174 -2.36 -11.02 8.38
N GLN A 175 -2.08 -11.22 7.10
CA GLN A 175 -1.31 -12.38 6.62
C GLN A 175 0.16 -12.31 7.09
N LEU A 176 0.80 -11.14 7.01
CA LEU A 176 2.17 -10.95 7.48
C LEU A 176 2.29 -11.19 8.98
N ALA A 177 1.36 -10.65 9.79
CA ALA A 177 1.33 -10.89 11.23
C ALA A 177 1.13 -12.36 11.58
N LYS A 178 0.28 -13.09 10.86
CA LYS A 178 0.11 -14.54 11.01
C LYS A 178 1.41 -15.29 10.74
N ARG A 179 2.18 -14.88 9.72
CA ARG A 179 3.50 -15.50 9.42
C ARG A 179 4.55 -15.20 10.47
N LEU A 180 4.45 -14.07 11.16
CA LEU A 180 5.29 -13.72 12.29
C LEU A 180 4.85 -14.43 13.59
N GLY A 181 3.77 -15.23 13.56
CA GLY A 181 3.30 -16.03 14.70
C GLY A 181 2.34 -15.31 15.63
N ALA A 182 1.76 -14.19 15.22
CA ALA A 182 0.76 -13.47 16.01
C ALA A 182 -0.59 -14.19 16.09
N LYS A 183 -1.33 -13.88 17.15
CA LYS A 183 -2.78 -14.06 17.23
C LYS A 183 -3.44 -12.78 16.76
N VAL A 184 -4.25 -12.85 15.70
CA VAL A 184 -4.78 -11.66 15.01
C VAL A 184 -6.29 -11.58 15.17
N LEU A 185 -6.77 -10.48 15.75
CA LEU A 185 -8.16 -10.03 15.65
C LEU A 185 -8.24 -8.94 14.56
N ALA A 186 -9.02 -9.22 13.52
CA ALA A 186 -9.23 -8.33 12.40
C ALA A 186 -10.56 -7.58 12.54
N VAL A 187 -10.53 -6.25 12.51
CA VAL A 187 -11.74 -5.41 12.42
C VAL A 187 -11.87 -4.97 10.96
N ALA A 188 -12.82 -5.55 10.28
CA ALA A 188 -13.12 -5.32 8.87
C ALA A 188 -14.34 -4.40 8.71
N SER A 189 -14.68 -4.07 7.49
CA SER A 189 -15.83 -3.25 7.13
C SER A 189 -16.80 -4.07 6.27
N GLY A 190 -17.97 -4.37 6.81
CA GLY A 190 -19.00 -5.19 6.15
C GLY A 190 -18.77 -6.70 6.26
N ALA A 191 -19.83 -7.46 5.95
CA ALA A 191 -19.80 -8.92 6.04
C ALA A 191 -18.79 -9.55 5.06
N ASP A 192 -18.64 -8.97 3.88
CA ASP A 192 -17.65 -9.38 2.86
C ASP A 192 -16.21 -9.19 3.35
N GLY A 193 -15.94 -8.09 4.06
CA GLY A 193 -14.66 -7.86 4.69
C GLY A 193 -14.35 -8.85 5.81
N VAL A 194 -15.33 -9.20 6.63
CA VAL A 194 -15.19 -10.24 7.67
C VAL A 194 -14.90 -11.61 7.05
N GLU A 195 -15.61 -11.97 5.99
CA GLU A 195 -15.39 -13.21 5.24
C GLU A 195 -13.96 -13.28 4.68
N LEU A 196 -13.49 -12.19 4.05
CA LEU A 196 -12.12 -12.09 3.55
C LEU A 196 -11.11 -12.31 4.68
N MET A 197 -11.28 -11.68 5.85
CA MET A 197 -10.34 -11.81 6.97
C MET A 197 -10.27 -13.23 7.50
N LYS A 198 -11.40 -13.93 7.60
CA LYS A 198 -11.44 -15.37 7.96
C LYS A 198 -10.64 -16.20 6.96
N LYS A 199 -10.87 -15.97 5.65
CA LYS A 199 -10.19 -16.67 4.56
C LYS A 199 -8.67 -16.40 4.59
N LEU A 200 -8.24 -15.19 4.99
CA LEU A 200 -6.82 -14.82 5.10
C LEU A 200 -6.16 -15.26 6.42
N GLY A 201 -6.87 -15.98 7.28
CA GLY A 201 -6.32 -16.63 8.46
C GLY A 201 -6.31 -15.79 9.72
N ALA A 202 -7.12 -14.74 9.83
CA ALA A 202 -7.35 -14.05 11.11
C ALA A 202 -7.96 -15.05 12.13
N ASP A 203 -7.46 -15.04 13.37
CA ASP A 203 -7.98 -15.92 14.42
C ASP A 203 -9.40 -15.50 14.85
N LYS A 204 -9.70 -14.20 14.74
CA LYS A 204 -11.04 -13.64 14.90
C LYS A 204 -11.24 -12.49 13.91
N ALA A 205 -12.41 -12.41 13.30
CA ALA A 205 -12.79 -11.30 12.42
C ALA A 205 -14.17 -10.79 12.81
N VAL A 206 -14.31 -9.46 12.87
CA VAL A 206 -15.54 -8.76 13.25
C VAL A 206 -15.82 -7.58 12.33
N ASP A 207 -17.10 -7.22 12.16
CA ASP A 207 -17.50 -6.03 11.41
C ASP A 207 -17.48 -4.81 12.32
N GLY A 208 -16.58 -3.88 12.06
CA GLY A 208 -16.47 -2.63 12.83
C GLY A 208 -17.68 -1.69 12.73
N ARG A 209 -18.62 -1.97 11.82
CA ARG A 209 -19.87 -1.19 11.65
C ARG A 209 -21.02 -1.70 12.51
N SER A 210 -21.10 -2.99 12.76
CA SER A 210 -22.25 -3.65 13.38
C SER A 210 -21.93 -4.37 14.68
N ASP A 211 -20.70 -4.85 14.88
CA ASP A 211 -20.34 -5.69 16.02
C ASP A 211 -19.83 -4.87 17.22
N ASP A 212 -19.98 -5.42 18.43
CA ASP A 212 -19.32 -4.91 19.63
C ASP A 212 -17.85 -5.33 19.61
N VAL A 213 -17.01 -4.48 18.97
CA VAL A 213 -15.58 -4.72 18.83
C VAL A 213 -14.90 -4.83 20.19
N ALA A 214 -15.30 -4.01 21.20
CA ALA A 214 -14.69 -4.05 22.52
C ALA A 214 -14.96 -5.39 23.22
N LYS A 215 -16.20 -5.91 23.12
CA LYS A 215 -16.54 -7.25 23.61
C LYS A 215 -15.72 -8.32 22.88
N ALA A 216 -15.65 -8.21 21.56
CA ALA A 216 -14.88 -9.16 20.73
C ALA A 216 -13.40 -9.22 21.14
N VAL A 217 -12.80 -8.07 21.45
CA VAL A 217 -11.41 -8.01 21.94
C VAL A 217 -11.28 -8.63 23.34
N ARG A 218 -12.18 -8.32 24.27
CA ARG A 218 -12.14 -8.92 25.64
C ARG A 218 -12.26 -10.45 25.59
N ASP A 219 -13.11 -10.96 24.73
CA ASP A 219 -13.25 -12.41 24.54
C ASP A 219 -11.98 -13.05 23.90
N PHE A 220 -11.28 -12.30 23.04
CA PHE A 220 -10.08 -12.75 22.32
C PHE A 220 -8.79 -12.62 23.15
N ALA A 221 -8.65 -11.51 23.86
CA ALA A 221 -7.51 -11.17 24.69
C ALA A 221 -7.99 -10.63 26.06
N PRO A 222 -8.36 -11.50 27.00
CA PRO A 222 -8.92 -11.08 28.32
C PRO A 222 -8.00 -10.14 29.10
N ASP A 223 -6.68 -10.31 28.96
CA ASP A 223 -5.66 -9.48 29.61
C ASP A 223 -5.33 -8.19 28.83
N GLY A 224 -6.04 -7.94 27.74
CA GLY A 224 -5.80 -6.85 26.79
C GLY A 224 -4.82 -7.18 25.68
N LEU A 225 -4.78 -6.32 24.66
CA LEU A 225 -3.96 -6.49 23.47
C LEU A 225 -2.51 -6.05 23.70
N ASP A 226 -1.56 -6.80 23.17
CA ASP A 226 -0.14 -6.40 23.11
C ASP A 226 0.08 -5.26 22.13
N ALA A 227 -0.62 -5.32 20.98
CA ALA A 227 -0.40 -4.40 19.88
C ALA A 227 -1.69 -4.08 19.12
N ALA A 228 -1.73 -2.90 18.49
CA ALA A 228 -2.77 -2.52 17.55
C ALA A 228 -2.16 -1.80 16.34
N LEU A 229 -2.46 -2.30 15.13
CA LEU A 229 -2.22 -1.61 13.87
C LEU A 229 -3.53 -0.92 13.46
N VAL A 230 -3.51 0.40 13.40
CA VAL A 230 -4.69 1.22 13.14
C VAL A 230 -4.57 1.87 11.77
N LEU A 231 -5.43 1.48 10.84
CA LEU A 231 -5.40 1.90 9.44
C LEU A 231 -6.60 2.80 9.05
N ALA A 232 -7.50 3.02 10.01
CA ALA A 232 -8.62 3.94 9.88
C ALA A 232 -8.82 4.69 11.19
N GLY A 233 -8.93 6.01 11.12
CA GLY A 233 -9.08 6.88 12.28
C GLY A 233 -10.54 7.03 12.74
N GLY A 234 -10.73 7.82 13.79
CA GLY A 234 -12.02 8.23 14.34
C GLY A 234 -12.05 8.22 15.86
N ASP A 235 -12.93 9.02 16.47
CA ASP A 235 -13.03 9.13 17.93
C ASP A 235 -13.39 7.79 18.58
N LYS A 236 -14.29 7.02 17.98
CA LYS A 236 -14.67 5.67 18.46
C LYS A 236 -13.48 4.71 18.50
N VAL A 237 -12.52 4.86 17.58
CA VAL A 237 -11.30 4.06 17.57
C VAL A 237 -10.44 4.40 18.77
N ASN A 238 -10.30 5.67 19.11
CA ASN A 238 -9.53 6.12 20.27
C ASN A 238 -10.17 5.63 21.60
N GLU A 239 -11.49 5.64 21.71
CA GLU A 239 -12.19 5.07 22.86
C GLU A 239 -11.97 3.56 22.98
N LEU A 240 -12.08 2.85 21.85
CA LEU A 240 -11.78 1.41 21.78
C LEU A 240 -10.36 1.11 22.25
N LEU A 241 -9.37 1.79 21.69
CA LEU A 241 -7.95 1.55 22.00
C LEU A 241 -7.64 1.75 23.48
N LYS A 242 -8.22 2.78 24.09
CA LYS A 242 -8.08 3.03 25.55
C LYS A 242 -8.66 1.90 26.39
N ALA A 243 -9.71 1.23 25.91
CA ALA A 243 -10.39 0.17 26.65
C ALA A 243 -9.74 -1.22 26.46
N VAL A 244 -8.98 -1.43 25.37
CA VAL A 244 -8.57 -2.79 24.96
C VAL A 244 -7.06 -3.01 24.86
N VAL A 245 -6.24 -1.96 24.71
CA VAL A 245 -4.77 -2.09 24.68
C VAL A 245 -4.22 -2.08 26.10
N LYS A 246 -3.51 -3.12 26.49
CA LYS A 246 -2.98 -3.24 27.85
C LYS A 246 -1.83 -2.26 28.13
N LYS A 247 -1.57 -1.98 29.41
CA LYS A 247 -0.41 -1.17 29.83
C LYS A 247 0.89 -1.79 29.31
N GLY A 248 1.75 -0.97 28.70
CA GLY A 248 2.97 -1.41 28.02
C GLY A 248 2.76 -1.91 26.59
N GLY A 249 1.51 -1.94 26.12
CA GLY A 249 1.20 -2.25 24.72
C GLY A 249 1.65 -1.16 23.75
N HIS A 250 1.54 -1.42 22.46
CA HIS A 250 2.02 -0.52 21.42
C HIS A 250 0.97 -0.35 20.30
N ILE A 251 0.72 0.88 19.91
CA ILE A 251 -0.15 1.24 18.78
C ILE A 251 0.71 1.78 17.65
N ALA A 252 0.52 1.29 16.43
CA ALA A 252 1.12 1.84 15.22
C ALA A 252 0.06 2.27 14.23
N PHE A 253 0.34 3.33 13.49
CA PHE A 253 -0.55 3.82 12.44
C PHE A 253 0.25 4.57 11.37
N PRO A 254 -0.10 4.43 10.08
CA PRO A 254 0.51 5.23 9.02
C PRO A 254 0.19 6.71 9.19
N ASN A 255 1.13 7.59 8.84
CA ASN A 255 0.86 9.01 8.73
C ASN A 255 -0.36 9.25 7.81
N GLY A 256 -1.22 10.20 8.18
CA GLY A 256 -2.49 10.47 7.49
C GLY A 256 -3.71 9.77 8.10
N VAL A 257 -3.54 8.91 9.10
CA VAL A 257 -4.67 8.40 9.90
C VAL A 257 -5.09 9.47 10.91
N GLU A 258 -6.28 10.05 10.71
CA GLU A 258 -6.79 11.14 11.53
C GLU A 258 -8.17 10.82 12.15
N PRO A 259 -8.45 11.30 13.39
CA PRO A 259 -7.49 11.85 14.34
C PRO A 259 -6.44 10.80 14.74
N ALA A 260 -5.22 11.25 15.05
CA ALA A 260 -4.12 10.36 15.42
C ALA A 260 -4.52 9.39 16.53
N PRO A 261 -4.33 8.07 16.37
CA PRO A 261 -4.67 7.06 17.37
C PRO A 261 -3.97 7.28 18.71
N LYS A 262 -4.73 7.11 19.79
CA LYS A 262 -4.26 7.29 21.17
C LYS A 262 -4.67 6.11 22.04
N GLY A 263 -3.72 5.58 22.79
CA GLY A 263 -3.97 4.55 23.83
C GLY A 263 -4.19 5.14 25.24
N PRO A 264 -4.37 4.26 26.22
CA PRO A 264 -4.35 4.67 27.62
C PRO A 264 -2.94 5.12 28.05
N GLU A 265 -2.85 5.67 29.27
CA GLU A 265 -1.56 6.05 29.85
C GLU A 265 -0.58 4.86 29.90
N GLY A 266 0.67 5.10 29.49
CA GLY A 266 1.70 4.08 29.44
C GLY A 266 1.66 3.19 28.20
N VAL A 267 0.79 3.47 27.22
CA VAL A 267 0.79 2.85 25.87
C VAL A 267 1.48 3.76 24.88
N LYS A 268 2.44 3.21 24.16
CA LYS A 268 3.14 3.93 23.08
C LYS A 268 2.26 3.96 21.84
N ALA A 269 2.07 5.13 21.23
CA ALA A 269 1.46 5.30 19.93
C ALA A 269 2.49 5.89 18.95
N THR A 270 2.72 5.22 17.82
CA THR A 270 3.77 5.59 16.86
C THR A 270 3.19 5.74 15.46
N ALA A 271 3.30 6.94 14.94
CA ALA A 271 3.08 7.20 13.52
C ALA A 271 4.30 6.73 12.70
N TYR A 272 4.08 6.19 11.51
CA TYR A 272 5.17 5.76 10.63
C TYR A 272 4.81 5.95 9.16
N ASN A 273 5.83 5.93 8.30
CA ASN A 273 5.67 5.86 6.84
C ASN A 273 6.19 4.51 6.33
N GLY A 274 5.59 4.03 5.25
CA GLY A 274 6.17 2.95 4.46
C GLY A 274 7.33 3.50 3.62
N GLU A 275 8.53 2.95 3.79
CA GLU A 275 9.72 3.33 3.05
C GLU A 275 10.34 2.13 2.34
N ALA A 276 10.44 2.23 1.00
CA ALA A 276 11.07 1.19 0.20
C ALA A 276 12.59 1.22 0.36
N ASN A 277 13.18 0.06 0.45
CA ASN A 277 14.60 -0.20 0.28
C ASN A 277 14.83 -1.70 0.03
N PRO A 278 16.02 -2.12 -0.45
CA PRO A 278 16.26 -3.52 -0.78
C PRO A 278 16.04 -4.51 0.37
N LYS A 279 16.33 -4.09 1.61
CA LYS A 279 16.15 -4.94 2.79
C LYS A 279 14.67 -5.17 3.11
N VAL A 280 13.86 -4.12 3.06
CA VAL A 280 12.40 -4.20 3.30
C VAL A 280 11.74 -5.03 2.21
N LEU A 281 12.03 -4.76 0.94
CA LEU A 281 11.48 -5.48 -0.21
C LEU A 281 11.88 -6.97 -0.18
N GLY A 282 13.14 -7.28 0.18
CA GLY A 282 13.61 -8.64 0.32
C GLY A 282 12.91 -9.42 1.44
N ARG A 283 12.66 -8.78 2.60
CA ARG A 283 11.88 -9.39 3.70
C ARG A 283 10.43 -9.62 3.28
N LEU A 284 9.81 -8.64 2.63
CA LEU A 284 8.44 -8.73 2.14
C LEU A 284 8.30 -9.93 1.18
N ASN A 285 9.19 -10.05 0.19
CA ASN A 285 9.20 -11.17 -0.74
C ASN A 285 9.39 -12.51 -0.02
N SER A 286 10.33 -12.60 0.93
CA SER A 286 10.58 -13.81 1.69
C SER A 286 9.34 -14.26 2.48
N LEU A 287 8.63 -13.32 3.11
CA LEU A 287 7.39 -13.61 3.84
C LEU A 287 6.26 -14.02 2.88
N ILE A 288 6.11 -13.37 1.75
CA ILE A 288 5.11 -13.73 0.73
C ILE A 288 5.37 -15.14 0.19
N GLU A 289 6.59 -15.46 -0.15
CA GLU A 289 6.98 -16.74 -0.75
C GLU A 289 7.05 -17.91 0.26
N SER A 290 6.94 -17.65 1.56
CA SER A 290 6.98 -18.69 2.58
C SER A 290 5.73 -19.58 2.64
N GLY A 291 4.71 -19.30 1.83
CA GLY A 291 3.48 -20.10 1.69
C GLY A 291 2.41 -19.38 0.86
N PRO A 292 1.16 -19.86 0.82
CA PRO A 292 0.08 -19.21 0.12
C PRO A 292 -0.12 -17.77 0.61
N PHE A 293 -0.13 -16.78 -0.29
CA PHE A 293 -0.35 -15.38 0.02
C PHE A 293 -1.32 -14.77 -0.99
N HIS A 294 -2.26 -13.98 -0.52
CA HIS A 294 -3.29 -13.39 -1.34
C HIS A 294 -3.22 -11.87 -1.31
N VAL A 295 -3.20 -11.26 -2.48
CA VAL A 295 -3.34 -9.81 -2.65
C VAL A 295 -4.70 -9.56 -3.27
N GLU A 296 -5.59 -8.91 -2.52
CA GLU A 296 -6.96 -8.63 -2.96
C GLU A 296 -6.99 -7.43 -3.89
N VAL A 297 -7.39 -7.65 -5.14
CA VAL A 297 -7.62 -6.63 -6.16
C VAL A 297 -9.12 -6.52 -6.38
N SER A 298 -9.75 -5.52 -5.77
CA SER A 298 -11.19 -5.36 -5.79
C SER A 298 -11.76 -5.10 -7.19
N LYS A 299 -11.07 -4.24 -7.92
CA LYS A 299 -11.44 -3.89 -9.29
C LYS A 299 -10.26 -3.37 -10.09
N VAL A 300 -10.20 -3.76 -11.35
CA VAL A 300 -9.24 -3.25 -12.33
C VAL A 300 -9.95 -2.31 -13.29
N TYR A 301 -9.43 -1.09 -13.41
CA TYR A 301 -9.87 -0.09 -14.37
C TYR A 301 -8.85 0.01 -15.51
N ARG A 302 -9.28 0.46 -16.67
CA ARG A 302 -8.35 0.81 -17.75
C ARG A 302 -7.74 2.19 -17.49
N LEU A 303 -6.62 2.49 -18.12
CA LEU A 303 -5.95 3.77 -17.99
C LEU A 303 -6.86 4.97 -18.33
N ASP A 304 -7.72 4.83 -19.34
CA ASP A 304 -8.69 5.87 -19.74
C ASP A 304 -9.90 6.00 -18.80
N GLU A 305 -10.04 5.11 -17.82
CA GLU A 305 -11.06 5.16 -16.76
C GLU A 305 -10.53 5.71 -15.43
N VAL A 306 -9.31 6.29 -15.41
CA VAL A 306 -8.61 6.74 -14.18
C VAL A 306 -9.44 7.72 -13.35
N SER A 307 -10.19 8.63 -13.95
CA SER A 307 -11.09 9.54 -13.24
C SER A 307 -12.14 8.77 -12.42
N ARG A 308 -12.79 7.79 -13.04
CA ARG A 308 -13.78 6.91 -12.38
C ARG A 308 -13.14 6.06 -11.27
N ALA A 309 -11.89 5.65 -11.48
CA ALA A 309 -11.13 4.90 -10.49
C ALA A 309 -10.86 5.75 -9.24
N HIS A 310 -10.47 7.02 -9.41
CA HIS A 310 -10.31 7.97 -8.30
C HIS A 310 -11.61 8.28 -7.54
N GLU A 311 -12.75 8.33 -8.23
CA GLU A 311 -14.06 8.45 -7.59
C GLU A 311 -14.45 7.21 -6.76
N ALA A 312 -13.90 6.05 -7.11
CA ALA A 312 -14.18 4.80 -6.42
C ALA A 312 -13.34 4.60 -5.15
N VAL A 313 -12.19 5.29 -5.01
CA VAL A 313 -11.27 5.15 -3.86
C VAL A 313 -11.97 5.40 -2.52
N GLY A 314 -12.84 6.41 -2.46
CA GLY A 314 -13.59 6.74 -1.23
C GLY A 314 -14.80 5.84 -0.95
N LYS A 315 -15.12 4.88 -1.84
CA LYS A 315 -16.24 3.96 -1.68
C LYS A 315 -15.78 2.65 -1.03
N HIS A 316 -16.74 1.88 -0.50
CA HIS A 316 -16.43 0.57 0.05
C HIS A 316 -15.87 -0.36 -1.02
N HIS A 317 -14.70 -0.92 -0.74
CA HIS A 317 -14.05 -1.98 -1.52
C HIS A 317 -13.12 -2.80 -0.62
N LEU A 318 -12.83 -4.02 -1.02
CA LEU A 318 -11.87 -4.89 -0.34
C LEU A 318 -10.49 -4.74 -0.98
N GLY A 319 -9.43 -4.83 -0.20
CA GLY A 319 -8.07 -4.72 -0.73
C GLY A 319 -7.81 -3.39 -1.43
N LYS A 320 -7.35 -3.43 -2.68
CA LYS A 320 -6.93 -2.25 -3.45
C LYS A 320 -7.55 -2.22 -4.85
N LEU A 321 -7.70 -1.02 -5.39
CA LEU A 321 -8.07 -0.78 -6.79
C LEU A 321 -6.81 -0.77 -7.65
N ALA A 322 -6.93 -1.13 -8.92
CA ALA A 322 -5.82 -1.16 -9.88
C ALA A 322 -6.18 -0.46 -11.19
N LEU A 323 -5.15 0.05 -11.87
CA LEU A 323 -5.18 0.45 -13.28
C LEU A 323 -4.42 -0.57 -14.11
N ARG A 324 -5.06 -1.10 -15.16
CA ARG A 324 -4.38 -1.82 -16.24
C ARG A 324 -3.89 -0.79 -17.26
N ILE A 325 -2.59 -0.81 -17.50
CA ILE A 325 -1.94 0.16 -18.38
C ILE A 325 -1.94 -0.34 -19.84
N HIS A 326 -1.75 -1.66 -20.05
CA HIS A 326 -1.77 -2.33 -21.35
C HIS A 326 -2.84 -3.39 -21.44
#